data_4e754235623aadc85c6af5c50f194efb
#
_entry.id   4e754235623aadc85c6af5c50f194efb
#
_cell.length_a   1.000
_cell.length_b   1.000
_cell.length_c   1.000
_cell.angle_alpha   90.00
_cell.angle_beta   90.00
_cell.angle_gamma   90.00
#
_symmetry.space_group_name_H-M   'P 1'
#
loop_
_entity.id
_entity.type
_entity.pdbx_description
1 polymer ?
#
loop_
_entity_poly.entity_id
_entity_poly.type
_entity_poly.pdbx_seq_one_letter_code
_entity_poly.pdbx_strand_id
1 'polypeptide(L)'
;MKTRKEKDSIGYVEVPVDKYWGAQTQRSLVNFDIGFEKMPWEIIESFAVLKMAAAETNHELGVLNKEKMEVISVVCEEILDGKLVDHFPLVVWQTGSGTQTNMNVNEVISNRGHELMGGKISDNTKKIHPNDDVNKSQSSNDTFPTAMNMAAYHLIESYTIPSVKELEKTLSKKANDFKNIVKIGRTHFMDATPLSLGMEFSGYATQLNNGIKELKQSLKHLSEIALGGTAVGTGLNTPKGYSKIVAKKIAEITGYNFVSAPNKFESLAANDAIVGASGALKKLAVALMKIGNDIRMLSSGPRSGIGEILLPSNEPGSSIMPGKVNPTQCEAMAQVCLHLQGLYTSNSFAGSQGHFQLNANKTLIIFNTIRSINLISDAIKSFRLKCLDNIIANSDQIKKNLNNSLM
;
A
#
# COMPACT_ATOMS: atom_id res chain seq x y z
N MET A 1 11.67 28.33 -18.67
CA MET A 1 10.35 27.72 -18.83
C MET A 1 9.32 28.86 -18.87
N LYS A 2 8.29 28.80 -19.73
CA LYS A 2 7.24 29.83 -19.71
C LYS A 2 6.34 29.57 -18.49
N THR A 3 5.94 30.65 -17.81
CA THR A 3 5.09 30.61 -16.62
C THR A 3 3.79 31.38 -16.82
N ARG A 4 2.80 31.08 -16.00
CA ARG A 4 1.57 31.87 -15.83
C ARG A 4 1.42 32.26 -14.36
N LYS A 5 0.67 33.29 -14.09
CA LYS A 5 0.35 33.74 -12.73
C LYS A 5 -0.89 32.99 -12.22
N GLU A 6 -0.76 32.35 -11.08
CA GLU A 6 -1.89 31.79 -10.31
C GLU A 6 -1.99 32.52 -8.98
N LYS A 7 -3.19 32.57 -8.39
CA LYS A 7 -3.47 33.31 -7.16
C LYS A 7 -4.10 32.43 -6.12
N ASP A 8 -3.63 32.54 -4.89
CA ASP A 8 -4.29 32.02 -3.69
C ASP A 8 -4.51 33.14 -2.65
N SER A 9 -4.88 32.78 -1.41
CA SER A 9 -5.12 33.74 -0.32
C SER A 9 -3.86 34.51 0.12
N ILE A 10 -2.66 34.02 -0.19
CA ILE A 10 -1.37 34.66 0.15
C ILE A 10 -0.95 35.63 -0.94
N GLY A 11 -1.38 35.40 -2.20
CA GLY A 11 -1.01 36.30 -3.33
C GLY A 11 -0.72 35.49 -4.60
N TYR A 12 0.01 36.15 -5.52
CA TYR A 12 0.38 35.55 -6.81
C TYR A 12 1.64 34.70 -6.71
N VAL A 13 1.68 33.63 -7.53
CA VAL A 13 2.84 32.75 -7.72
C VAL A 13 2.95 32.39 -9.20
N GLU A 14 4.18 32.20 -9.68
CA GLU A 14 4.47 31.78 -11.05
C GLU A 14 4.41 30.24 -11.14
N VAL A 15 3.57 29.73 -12.04
CA VAL A 15 3.38 28.27 -12.28
C VAL A 15 3.72 27.96 -13.73
N PRO A 16 4.38 26.85 -14.07
CA PRO A 16 4.65 26.45 -15.46
C PRO A 16 3.35 26.39 -16.28
N VAL A 17 3.38 26.93 -17.52
CA VAL A 17 2.17 27.03 -18.35
C VAL A 17 1.62 25.68 -18.82
N ASP A 18 2.47 24.65 -18.86
CA ASP A 18 2.17 23.29 -19.29
C ASP A 18 1.64 22.39 -18.16
N LYS A 19 1.51 22.90 -16.94
CA LYS A 19 1.11 22.13 -15.76
C LYS A 19 -0.27 22.54 -15.26
N TYR A 20 -1.13 21.54 -14.94
CA TYR A 20 -2.47 21.80 -14.42
C TYR A 20 -2.54 22.13 -12.94
N TRP A 21 -1.45 21.93 -12.17
CA TRP A 21 -1.46 22.38 -10.77
C TRP A 21 -1.52 23.92 -10.67
N GLY A 22 -1.94 24.40 -9.50
CA GLY A 22 -2.12 25.83 -9.24
C GLY A 22 -1.15 26.38 -8.20
N ALA A 23 -1.59 27.47 -7.56
CA ALA A 23 -0.77 28.25 -6.63
C ALA A 23 -0.36 27.46 -5.38
N GLN A 24 -1.26 26.70 -4.78
CA GLN A 24 -0.97 25.97 -3.52
C GLN A 24 0.05 24.85 -3.75
N THR A 25 -0.09 24.11 -4.84
CA THR A 25 0.91 23.09 -5.23
C THR A 25 2.26 23.71 -5.51
N GLN A 26 2.30 24.82 -6.24
CA GLN A 26 3.56 25.52 -6.55
C GLN A 26 4.26 26.02 -5.28
N ARG A 27 3.51 26.55 -4.30
CA ARG A 27 4.09 26.92 -3.00
C ARG A 27 4.63 25.71 -2.24
N SER A 28 3.93 24.58 -2.29
CA SER A 28 4.39 23.34 -1.66
C SER A 28 5.73 22.89 -2.23
N LEU A 29 5.91 22.94 -3.56
CA LEU A 29 7.18 22.63 -4.23
C LEU A 29 8.34 23.53 -3.78
N VAL A 30 8.07 24.78 -3.48
CA VAL A 30 9.09 25.72 -2.99
C VAL A 30 9.36 25.54 -1.50
N ASN A 31 8.32 25.29 -0.70
CA ASN A 31 8.44 25.23 0.76
C ASN A 31 8.99 23.90 1.26
N PHE A 32 8.80 22.80 0.54
CA PHE A 32 9.18 21.44 0.94
C PHE A 32 10.16 20.82 -0.04
N ASP A 33 11.31 21.45 -0.22
CA ASP A 33 12.46 20.92 -0.97
C ASP A 33 13.22 19.92 -0.08
N ILE A 34 12.57 18.77 0.22
CA ILE A 34 13.03 17.75 1.16
C ILE A 34 12.91 16.38 0.51
N GLY A 35 14.04 15.69 0.33
CA GLY A 35 14.07 14.35 -0.25
C GLY A 35 13.60 14.32 -1.72
N PHE A 36 13.31 13.13 -2.19
CA PHE A 36 12.88 12.90 -3.58
C PHE A 36 11.66 11.96 -3.67
N GLU A 37 11.24 11.39 -2.54
CA GLU A 37 10.12 10.46 -2.46
C GLU A 37 8.81 11.20 -2.73
N LYS A 38 8.19 10.87 -3.85
CA LYS A 38 6.90 11.46 -4.23
C LYS A 38 5.74 10.75 -3.55
N MET A 39 4.62 11.47 -3.43
CA MET A 39 3.37 10.87 -2.99
C MET A 39 3.03 9.66 -3.88
N PRO A 40 2.77 8.47 -3.30
CA PRO A 40 2.44 7.29 -4.07
C PRO A 40 1.27 7.53 -5.02
N TRP A 41 1.36 6.96 -6.23
CA TRP A 41 0.33 7.13 -7.25
C TRP A 41 -1.01 6.57 -6.81
N GLU A 42 -1.01 5.51 -6.05
CA GLU A 42 -2.20 4.86 -5.47
C GLU A 42 -3.03 5.80 -4.58
N ILE A 43 -2.39 6.80 -3.98
CA ILE A 43 -3.08 7.88 -3.26
C ILE A 43 -3.78 8.82 -4.22
N ILE A 44 -3.14 9.17 -5.34
CA ILE A 44 -3.73 10.04 -6.36
C ILE A 44 -4.94 9.35 -7.03
N GLU A 45 -4.83 8.06 -7.37
CA GLU A 45 -5.95 7.26 -7.88
C GLU A 45 -7.11 7.21 -6.87
N SER A 46 -6.80 6.99 -5.59
CA SER A 46 -7.82 6.97 -4.53
C SER A 46 -8.50 8.33 -4.39
N PHE A 47 -7.76 9.43 -4.54
CA PHE A 47 -8.34 10.77 -4.59
C PHE A 47 -9.22 10.95 -5.83
N ALA A 48 -8.84 10.48 -7.02
CA ALA A 48 -9.66 10.59 -8.21
C ALA A 48 -11.02 9.90 -8.03
N VAL A 49 -11.04 8.67 -7.51
CA VAL A 49 -12.28 7.95 -7.16
C VAL A 49 -13.10 8.73 -6.12
N LEU A 50 -12.46 9.21 -5.06
CA LEU A 50 -13.11 9.99 -4.01
C LEU A 50 -13.75 11.26 -4.57
N LYS A 51 -13.03 12.02 -5.42
CA LYS A 51 -13.53 13.28 -5.99
C LYS A 51 -14.68 13.03 -6.97
N MET A 52 -14.63 11.98 -7.75
CA MET A 52 -15.74 11.55 -8.61
C MET A 52 -16.98 11.24 -7.76
N ALA A 53 -16.87 10.39 -6.75
CA ALA A 53 -17.96 10.02 -5.85
C ALA A 53 -18.52 11.24 -5.09
N ALA A 54 -17.66 12.16 -4.68
CA ALA A 54 -18.05 13.39 -4.01
C ALA A 54 -18.82 14.34 -4.95
N ALA A 55 -18.37 14.50 -6.20
CA ALA A 55 -19.06 15.33 -7.19
C ALA A 55 -20.45 14.78 -7.51
N GLU A 56 -20.57 13.47 -7.74
CA GLU A 56 -21.86 12.81 -7.97
C GLU A 56 -22.80 12.94 -6.77
N THR A 57 -22.27 12.76 -5.54
CA THR A 57 -23.05 12.92 -4.30
C THR A 57 -23.54 14.35 -4.13
N ASN A 58 -22.67 15.34 -4.38
CA ASN A 58 -23.04 16.75 -4.28
C ASN A 58 -24.07 17.14 -5.35
N HIS A 59 -24.00 16.54 -6.53
CA HIS A 59 -25.03 16.72 -7.56
C HIS A 59 -26.37 16.10 -7.13
N GLU A 60 -26.38 14.87 -6.67
CA GLU A 60 -27.58 14.17 -6.17
C GLU A 60 -28.27 14.94 -5.04
N LEU A 61 -27.48 15.57 -4.17
CA LEU A 61 -27.96 16.38 -3.06
C LEU A 61 -28.27 17.85 -3.46
N GLY A 62 -28.18 18.20 -4.75
CA GLY A 62 -28.59 19.50 -5.29
C GLY A 62 -27.63 20.67 -4.99
N VAL A 63 -26.40 20.39 -4.53
CA VAL A 63 -25.41 21.45 -4.18
C VAL A 63 -24.29 21.62 -5.23
N LEU A 64 -24.24 20.78 -6.25
CA LEU A 64 -23.36 20.91 -7.42
C LEU A 64 -24.19 20.72 -8.69
N ASN A 65 -24.00 21.58 -9.70
CA ASN A 65 -24.73 21.44 -10.97
C ASN A 65 -24.20 20.26 -11.81
N LYS A 66 -25.02 19.77 -12.72
CA LYS A 66 -24.75 18.58 -13.54
C LYS A 66 -23.48 18.75 -14.41
N GLU A 67 -23.34 19.90 -15.09
CA GLU A 67 -22.23 20.17 -15.99
C GLU A 67 -20.88 20.10 -15.27
N LYS A 68 -20.77 20.72 -14.08
CA LYS A 68 -19.54 20.64 -13.27
C LYS A 68 -19.26 19.24 -12.76
N MET A 69 -20.28 18.51 -12.33
CA MET A 69 -20.15 17.13 -11.88
C MET A 69 -19.61 16.25 -13.02
N GLU A 70 -20.18 16.33 -14.22
CA GLU A 70 -19.75 15.55 -15.38
C GLU A 70 -18.29 15.85 -15.76
N VAL A 71 -17.90 17.13 -15.77
CA VAL A 71 -16.52 17.51 -16.08
C VAL A 71 -15.53 17.07 -15.01
N ILE A 72 -15.88 17.18 -13.72
CA ILE A 72 -15.04 16.66 -12.62
C ILE A 72 -14.83 15.15 -12.80
N SER A 73 -15.90 14.40 -13.11
CA SER A 73 -15.82 12.95 -13.33
C SER A 73 -14.92 12.60 -14.52
N VAL A 74 -15.05 13.29 -15.66
CA VAL A 74 -14.18 13.09 -16.83
C VAL A 74 -12.70 13.32 -16.49
N VAL A 75 -12.37 14.37 -15.74
CA VAL A 75 -10.97 14.61 -15.37
C VAL A 75 -10.46 13.55 -14.38
N CYS A 76 -11.32 13.08 -13.47
CA CYS A 76 -10.96 11.96 -12.58
C CYS A 76 -10.68 10.68 -13.39
N GLU A 77 -11.44 10.39 -14.43
CA GLU A 77 -11.16 9.27 -15.36
C GLU A 77 -9.82 9.47 -16.08
N GLU A 78 -9.49 10.69 -16.54
CA GLU A 78 -8.17 10.99 -17.13
C GLU A 78 -7.02 10.74 -16.14
N ILE A 79 -7.23 11.00 -14.84
CA ILE A 79 -6.24 10.68 -13.79
C ILE A 79 -6.10 9.17 -13.65
N LEU A 80 -7.20 8.43 -13.54
CA LEU A 80 -7.21 6.96 -13.41
C LEU A 80 -6.59 6.27 -14.63
N ASP A 81 -6.75 6.82 -15.82
CA ASP A 81 -6.12 6.35 -17.06
C ASP A 81 -4.61 6.69 -17.13
N GLY A 82 -4.05 7.37 -16.14
CA GLY A 82 -2.63 7.77 -16.12
C GLY A 82 -2.27 8.92 -17.07
N LYS A 83 -3.25 9.61 -17.68
CA LYS A 83 -2.99 10.70 -18.64
C LYS A 83 -2.41 11.96 -18.00
N LEU A 84 -2.55 12.13 -16.69
CA LEU A 84 -2.18 13.33 -15.95
C LEU A 84 -1.06 13.10 -14.90
N VAL A 85 -0.28 12.02 -15.00
CA VAL A 85 0.75 11.64 -14.00
C VAL A 85 1.73 12.76 -13.72
N ASP A 86 2.18 13.50 -14.75
CA ASP A 86 3.18 14.59 -14.64
C ASP A 86 2.67 15.84 -13.92
N HIS A 87 1.40 15.85 -13.48
CA HIS A 87 0.78 16.96 -12.79
C HIS A 87 0.70 16.78 -11.27
N PHE A 88 1.30 15.70 -10.72
CA PHE A 88 1.32 15.38 -9.29
C PHE A 88 2.77 15.29 -8.77
N PRO A 89 3.46 16.44 -8.65
CA PRO A 89 4.90 16.48 -8.38
C PRO A 89 5.27 16.42 -6.90
N LEU A 90 4.31 16.47 -5.97
CA LEU A 90 4.57 16.70 -4.56
C LEU A 90 5.30 15.55 -3.88
N VAL A 91 6.23 15.90 -2.98
CA VAL A 91 6.95 14.95 -2.14
C VAL A 91 6.10 14.52 -0.94
N VAL A 92 6.47 13.38 -0.35
CA VAL A 92 5.87 12.87 0.90
C VAL A 92 6.13 13.83 2.08
N TRP A 93 7.28 14.48 2.09
CA TRP A 93 7.77 15.40 3.13
C TRP A 93 7.13 16.79 3.01
N GLN A 94 5.81 16.83 3.14
CA GLN A 94 4.96 18.02 3.08
C GLN A 94 4.20 18.19 4.41
N THR A 95 3.20 19.06 4.48
CA THR A 95 2.35 19.13 5.68
C THR A 95 1.74 17.76 5.97
N GLY A 96 1.88 17.32 7.19
CA GLY A 96 1.53 15.96 7.59
C GLY A 96 0.03 15.64 7.60
N SER A 97 -0.83 16.65 7.43
CA SER A 97 -2.27 16.47 7.19
C SER A 97 -2.60 15.99 5.77
N GLY A 98 -1.66 16.13 4.80
CA GLY A 98 -1.86 15.84 3.39
C GLY A 98 -2.63 16.92 2.62
N THR A 99 -2.77 18.12 3.20
CA THR A 99 -3.55 19.21 2.59
C THR A 99 -3.01 19.60 1.22
N GLN A 100 -1.68 19.66 1.03
CA GLN A 100 -1.12 20.04 -0.28
C GLN A 100 -1.46 18.99 -1.35
N THR A 101 -1.44 17.71 -1.03
CA THR A 101 -1.84 16.64 -1.97
C THR A 101 -3.31 16.76 -2.33
N ASN A 102 -4.21 16.96 -1.36
CA ASN A 102 -5.63 17.20 -1.65
C ASN A 102 -5.80 18.43 -2.55
N MET A 103 -5.09 19.51 -2.28
CA MET A 103 -5.16 20.72 -3.11
C MET A 103 -4.55 20.52 -4.49
N ASN A 104 -3.46 19.76 -4.61
CA ASN A 104 -2.89 19.40 -5.91
C ASN A 104 -3.93 18.69 -6.80
N VAL A 105 -4.65 17.70 -6.24
CA VAL A 105 -5.74 17.03 -6.96
C VAL A 105 -6.85 18.01 -7.34
N ASN A 106 -7.27 18.86 -6.40
CA ASN A 106 -8.33 19.84 -6.65
C ASN A 106 -7.92 20.84 -7.75
N GLU A 107 -6.68 21.34 -7.73
CA GLU A 107 -6.16 22.29 -8.70
C GLU A 107 -6.03 21.67 -10.10
N VAL A 108 -5.55 20.43 -10.20
CA VAL A 108 -5.45 19.71 -11.47
C VAL A 108 -6.84 19.47 -12.06
N ILE A 109 -7.80 19.01 -11.27
CA ILE A 109 -9.19 18.80 -11.73
C ILE A 109 -9.81 20.13 -12.16
N SER A 110 -9.64 21.18 -11.37
CA SER A 110 -10.17 22.51 -11.69
C SER A 110 -9.61 23.06 -13.01
N ASN A 111 -8.30 23.06 -13.17
CA ASN A 111 -7.65 23.66 -14.35
C ASN A 111 -7.90 22.84 -15.62
N ARG A 112 -7.80 21.50 -15.55
CA ARG A 112 -8.11 20.63 -16.68
C ARG A 112 -9.60 20.70 -17.05
N GLY A 113 -10.48 20.68 -16.06
CA GLY A 113 -11.93 20.82 -16.28
C GLY A 113 -12.30 22.17 -16.89
N HIS A 114 -11.65 23.27 -16.46
CA HIS A 114 -11.83 24.58 -17.07
C HIS A 114 -11.48 24.57 -18.56
N GLU A 115 -10.38 23.91 -18.93
CA GLU A 115 -9.97 23.77 -20.34
C GLU A 115 -10.97 22.92 -21.14
N LEU A 116 -11.46 21.80 -20.60
CA LEU A 116 -12.50 20.96 -21.23
C LEU A 116 -13.79 21.73 -21.47
N MET A 117 -14.10 22.73 -20.63
CA MET A 117 -15.24 23.64 -20.82
C MET A 117 -14.95 24.80 -21.77
N GLY A 118 -13.82 24.77 -22.52
CA GLY A 118 -13.44 25.78 -23.49
C GLY A 118 -12.77 27.04 -22.91
N GLY A 119 -12.32 27.00 -21.67
CA GLY A 119 -11.49 28.05 -21.06
C GLY A 119 -10.02 27.89 -21.40
N LYS A 120 -9.20 28.87 -21.02
CA LYS A 120 -7.72 28.80 -21.12
C LYS A 120 -7.13 28.66 -19.73
N ILE A 121 -6.08 27.87 -19.59
CA ILE A 121 -5.43 27.64 -18.30
C ILE A 121 -4.90 28.95 -17.67
N SER A 122 -4.64 29.99 -18.49
CA SER A 122 -4.20 31.29 -18.04
C SER A 122 -5.33 32.24 -17.59
N ASP A 123 -6.59 31.83 -17.70
CA ASP A 123 -7.73 32.68 -17.29
C ASP A 123 -7.70 32.90 -15.77
N ASN A 124 -7.94 34.15 -15.34
CA ASN A 124 -7.97 34.52 -13.93
C ASN A 124 -9.16 33.90 -13.17
N THR A 125 -10.28 33.67 -13.86
CA THR A 125 -11.48 33.06 -13.29
C THR A 125 -11.73 31.71 -13.95
N LYS A 126 -11.76 30.66 -13.13
CA LYS A 126 -12.02 29.30 -13.62
C LYS A 126 -13.52 29.00 -13.58
N LYS A 127 -14.01 28.23 -14.55
CA LYS A 127 -15.40 27.73 -14.58
C LYS A 127 -15.66 26.69 -13.49
N ILE A 128 -14.62 25.98 -13.06
CA ILE A 128 -14.63 25.03 -11.94
C ILE A 128 -13.63 25.56 -10.90
N HIS A 129 -14.10 25.80 -9.67
CA HIS A 129 -13.25 26.29 -8.59
C HIS A 129 -12.71 25.12 -7.73
N PRO A 130 -11.39 25.09 -7.40
CA PRO A 130 -10.79 23.95 -6.70
C PRO A 130 -11.38 23.71 -5.31
N ASN A 131 -11.75 24.77 -4.57
CA ASN A 131 -12.37 24.65 -3.25
C ASN A 131 -13.90 24.57 -3.31
N ASP A 132 -14.55 25.45 -4.07
CA ASP A 132 -16.00 25.63 -3.99
C ASP A 132 -16.77 24.55 -4.80
N ASP A 133 -16.13 23.95 -5.81
CA ASP A 133 -16.71 22.92 -6.65
C ASP A 133 -16.06 21.55 -6.40
N VAL A 134 -14.73 21.40 -6.61
CA VAL A 134 -14.05 20.11 -6.52
C VAL A 134 -13.97 19.63 -5.08
N ASN A 135 -13.70 20.52 -4.11
CA ASN A 135 -13.62 20.18 -2.67
C ASN A 135 -14.95 20.43 -1.92
N LYS A 136 -16.04 20.61 -2.62
CA LYS A 136 -17.35 20.88 -2.01
C LYS A 136 -17.75 19.79 -1.04
N SER A 137 -18.28 20.19 0.14
CA SER A 137 -18.67 19.29 1.25
C SER A 137 -17.52 18.45 1.82
N GLN A 138 -16.27 18.88 1.66
CA GLN A 138 -15.07 18.14 2.06
C GLN A 138 -14.10 19.05 2.84
N SER A 139 -13.17 18.40 3.53
CA SER A 139 -11.93 18.98 4.07
C SER A 139 -10.77 18.06 3.70
N SER A 140 -9.54 18.58 3.66
CA SER A 140 -8.35 17.73 3.57
C SER A 140 -8.27 16.74 4.75
N ASN A 141 -8.88 17.11 5.88
CA ASN A 141 -8.82 16.30 7.10
C ASN A 141 -9.65 15.01 7.01
N ASP A 142 -10.73 14.99 6.24
CA ASP A 142 -11.54 13.79 6.00
C ASP A 142 -11.21 13.09 4.66
N THR A 143 -10.79 13.86 3.63
CA THR A 143 -10.46 13.28 2.32
C THR A 143 -9.15 12.49 2.36
N PHE A 144 -8.10 13.02 2.98
CA PHE A 144 -6.79 12.36 2.97
C PHE A 144 -6.82 11.01 3.71
N PRO A 145 -7.35 10.86 4.95
CA PRO A 145 -7.45 9.56 5.59
C PRO A 145 -8.39 8.60 4.84
N THR A 146 -9.43 9.10 4.16
CA THR A 146 -10.26 8.28 3.28
C THR A 146 -9.44 7.72 2.12
N ALA A 147 -8.68 8.55 1.41
CA ALA A 147 -7.79 8.11 0.33
C ALA A 147 -6.72 7.11 0.83
N MET A 148 -6.16 7.32 2.04
CA MET A 148 -5.24 6.37 2.68
C MET A 148 -5.88 5.00 2.86
N ASN A 149 -7.08 4.94 3.45
CA ASN A 149 -7.80 3.69 3.67
C ASN A 149 -8.13 2.99 2.35
N MET A 150 -8.60 3.74 1.35
CA MET A 150 -8.93 3.20 0.03
C MET A 150 -7.72 2.58 -0.66
N ALA A 151 -6.58 3.29 -0.69
CA ALA A 151 -5.35 2.81 -1.31
C ALA A 151 -4.81 1.55 -0.60
N ALA A 152 -4.74 1.56 0.73
CA ALA A 152 -4.27 0.41 1.49
C ALA A 152 -5.20 -0.80 1.34
N TYR A 153 -6.52 -0.58 1.40
CA TYR A 153 -7.52 -1.64 1.19
C TYR A 153 -7.34 -2.29 -0.19
N HIS A 154 -7.34 -1.47 -1.24
CA HIS A 154 -7.18 -1.94 -2.62
C HIS A 154 -5.92 -2.80 -2.79
N LEU A 155 -4.77 -2.30 -2.38
CA LEU A 155 -3.50 -3.00 -2.56
C LEU A 155 -3.42 -4.30 -1.74
N ILE A 156 -3.92 -4.31 -0.50
CA ILE A 156 -3.93 -5.52 0.32
C ILE A 156 -4.85 -6.58 -0.30
N GLU A 157 -6.08 -6.21 -0.73
CA GLU A 157 -7.05 -7.16 -1.29
C GLU A 157 -6.65 -7.67 -2.67
N SER A 158 -6.20 -6.76 -3.57
CA SER A 158 -5.94 -7.09 -4.97
C SER A 158 -4.52 -7.56 -5.26
N TYR A 159 -3.55 -7.29 -4.38
CA TYR A 159 -2.15 -7.59 -4.65
C TYR A 159 -1.49 -8.46 -3.56
N THR A 160 -1.56 -8.08 -2.27
CA THR A 160 -0.89 -8.85 -1.21
C THR A 160 -1.57 -10.18 -0.95
N ILE A 161 -2.88 -10.18 -0.70
CA ILE A 161 -3.62 -11.43 -0.39
C ILE A 161 -3.50 -12.46 -1.52
N PRO A 162 -3.66 -12.12 -2.80
CA PRO A 162 -3.42 -13.06 -3.90
C PRO A 162 -1.99 -13.60 -3.92
N SER A 163 -0.97 -12.75 -3.72
CA SER A 163 0.44 -13.17 -3.69
C SER A 163 0.71 -14.18 -2.57
N VAL A 164 0.17 -13.93 -1.37
CA VAL A 164 0.32 -14.85 -0.22
C VAL A 164 -0.43 -16.17 -0.45
N LYS A 165 -1.62 -16.13 -1.05
CA LYS A 165 -2.38 -17.34 -1.40
C LYS A 165 -1.63 -18.24 -2.39
N GLU A 166 -1.00 -17.66 -3.42
CA GLU A 166 -0.22 -18.43 -4.37
C GLU A 166 1.03 -19.05 -3.72
N LEU A 167 1.69 -18.32 -2.81
CA LEU A 167 2.82 -18.87 -2.05
C LEU A 167 2.37 -20.00 -1.11
N GLU A 168 1.26 -19.83 -0.39
CA GLU A 168 0.66 -20.85 0.48
C GLU A 168 0.34 -22.11 -0.32
N LYS A 169 -0.28 -21.98 -1.48
CA LYS A 169 -0.58 -23.09 -2.40
C LYS A 169 0.69 -23.85 -2.83
N THR A 170 1.77 -23.12 -3.15
CA THR A 170 3.07 -23.74 -3.47
C THR A 170 3.60 -24.54 -2.29
N LEU A 171 3.58 -23.99 -1.06
CA LEU A 171 4.06 -24.67 0.13
C LEU A 171 3.19 -25.87 0.50
N SER A 172 1.87 -25.77 0.36
CA SER A 172 0.94 -26.89 0.54
C SER A 172 1.19 -28.02 -0.46
N LYS A 173 1.48 -27.69 -1.72
CA LYS A 173 1.89 -28.66 -2.72
C LYS A 173 3.21 -29.36 -2.32
N LYS A 174 4.23 -28.60 -1.93
CA LYS A 174 5.52 -29.15 -1.46
C LYS A 174 5.33 -30.02 -0.22
N ALA A 175 4.46 -29.64 0.70
CA ALA A 175 4.11 -30.48 1.87
C ALA A 175 3.56 -31.85 1.45
N ASN A 176 2.69 -31.89 0.45
CA ASN A 176 2.18 -33.16 -0.09
C ASN A 176 3.25 -33.94 -0.85
N ASP A 177 4.05 -33.28 -1.70
CA ASP A 177 5.11 -33.94 -2.50
C ASP A 177 6.16 -34.59 -1.59
N PHE A 178 6.46 -34.00 -0.44
CA PHE A 178 7.50 -34.44 0.51
C PHE A 178 6.95 -35.23 1.71
N LYS A 179 5.67 -35.57 1.71
CA LYS A 179 5.00 -36.24 2.88
C LYS A 179 5.62 -37.53 3.35
N ASN A 180 6.24 -38.29 2.44
CA ASN A 180 6.85 -39.59 2.71
C ASN A 180 8.38 -39.52 2.91
N ILE A 181 8.98 -38.32 2.89
CA ILE A 181 10.41 -38.17 3.06
C ILE A 181 10.70 -37.91 4.54
N VAL A 182 11.09 -39.00 5.27
CA VAL A 182 11.43 -38.92 6.68
C VAL A 182 12.81 -38.35 6.87
N LYS A 183 12.93 -37.34 7.75
CA LYS A 183 14.16 -36.65 8.11
C LYS A 183 14.30 -36.53 9.63
N ILE A 184 15.50 -36.20 10.10
CA ILE A 184 15.68 -35.83 11.50
C ILE A 184 15.13 -34.43 11.77
N GLY A 185 14.32 -34.26 12.82
CA GLY A 185 13.90 -32.98 13.34
C GLY A 185 15.06 -32.33 14.10
N ARG A 186 15.02 -30.98 14.20
CA ARG A 186 16.02 -30.21 14.95
C ARG A 186 15.35 -29.19 15.86
N THR A 187 15.78 -29.19 17.12
CA THR A 187 15.47 -28.15 18.10
C THR A 187 16.78 -27.62 18.65
N HIS A 188 16.95 -26.33 18.82
CA HIS A 188 18.22 -25.69 19.19
C HIS A 188 19.40 -26.02 18.25
N PHE A 189 19.12 -26.35 16.98
CA PHE A 189 20.04 -26.93 15.99
C PHE A 189 20.60 -28.31 16.36
N MET A 190 20.09 -28.97 17.41
CA MET A 190 20.45 -30.32 17.85
C MET A 190 19.43 -31.32 17.31
N ASP A 191 19.87 -32.58 17.18
CA ASP A 191 19.03 -33.68 16.76
C ASP A 191 17.83 -33.87 17.70
N ALA A 192 16.67 -34.04 17.11
CA ALA A 192 15.40 -34.31 17.82
C ALA A 192 14.71 -35.52 17.22
N THR A 193 13.42 -35.68 17.43
CA THR A 193 12.67 -36.80 16.90
C THR A 193 12.46 -36.70 15.39
N PRO A 194 12.37 -37.82 14.65
CA PRO A 194 12.06 -37.81 13.22
C PRO A 194 10.68 -37.22 12.90
N LEU A 195 10.59 -36.56 11.74
CA LEU A 195 9.34 -36.12 11.12
C LEU A 195 9.47 -36.23 9.60
N SER A 196 8.42 -35.99 8.83
CA SER A 196 8.59 -35.88 7.38
C SER A 196 8.91 -34.45 6.98
N LEU A 197 9.67 -34.29 5.90
CA LEU A 197 9.91 -32.97 5.29
C LEU A 197 8.58 -32.26 4.90
N GLY A 198 7.57 -33.08 4.50
CA GLY A 198 6.23 -32.58 4.24
C GLY A 198 5.54 -31.97 5.47
N MET A 199 5.72 -32.54 6.66
CA MET A 199 5.21 -31.98 7.91
C MET A 199 5.84 -30.61 8.20
N GLU A 200 7.14 -30.46 7.95
CA GLU A 200 7.86 -29.19 8.10
C GLU A 200 7.30 -28.12 7.17
N PHE A 201 7.12 -28.43 5.88
CA PHE A 201 6.51 -27.52 4.90
C PHE A 201 5.04 -27.19 5.19
N SER A 202 4.29 -28.11 5.78
CA SER A 202 2.89 -27.86 6.19
C SER A 202 2.80 -26.78 7.29
N GLY A 203 3.79 -26.70 8.16
CA GLY A 203 3.92 -25.63 9.15
C GLY A 203 4.06 -24.25 8.49
N TYR A 204 4.86 -24.16 7.43
CA TYR A 204 5.04 -22.92 6.67
C TYR A 204 3.75 -22.49 5.97
N ALA A 205 3.05 -23.42 5.31
CA ALA A 205 1.76 -23.15 4.68
C ALA A 205 0.73 -22.63 5.70
N THR A 206 0.70 -23.23 6.89
CA THR A 206 -0.20 -22.80 7.98
C THR A 206 0.12 -21.38 8.47
N GLN A 207 1.41 -21.01 8.58
CA GLN A 207 1.80 -19.65 8.94
C GLN A 207 1.26 -18.62 7.94
N LEU A 208 1.34 -18.90 6.62
CA LEU A 208 0.82 -18.03 5.58
C LEU A 208 -0.70 -17.93 5.61
N ASN A 209 -1.40 -19.05 5.82
CA ASN A 209 -2.85 -19.06 5.94
C ASN A 209 -3.32 -18.17 7.13
N ASN A 210 -2.61 -18.23 8.25
CA ASN A 210 -2.88 -17.33 9.37
C ASN A 210 -2.59 -15.87 9.02
N GLY A 211 -1.53 -15.58 8.24
CA GLY A 211 -1.25 -14.25 7.71
C GLY A 211 -2.38 -13.72 6.83
N ILE A 212 -2.95 -14.54 5.94
CA ILE A 212 -4.11 -14.17 5.11
C ILE A 212 -5.33 -13.81 5.97
N LYS A 213 -5.60 -14.57 7.06
CA LYS A 213 -6.71 -14.27 7.98
C LYS A 213 -6.55 -12.89 8.63
N GLU A 214 -5.34 -12.58 9.09
CA GLU A 214 -5.04 -11.28 9.71
C GLU A 214 -5.17 -10.12 8.72
N LEU A 215 -4.64 -10.26 7.49
CA LEU A 215 -4.81 -9.26 6.44
C LEU A 215 -6.29 -9.01 6.15
N LYS A 216 -7.10 -10.06 5.97
CA LYS A 216 -8.55 -9.93 5.78
C LYS A 216 -9.26 -9.26 6.96
N GLN A 217 -8.81 -9.53 8.19
CA GLN A 217 -9.38 -8.88 9.37
C GLN A 217 -9.08 -7.38 9.38
N SER A 218 -7.88 -6.96 8.96
CA SER A 218 -7.51 -5.54 8.89
C SER A 218 -8.33 -4.75 7.86
N LEU A 219 -8.79 -5.40 6.77
CA LEU A 219 -9.64 -4.76 5.76
C LEU A 219 -10.97 -4.25 6.31
N LYS A 220 -11.50 -4.85 7.37
CA LYS A 220 -12.77 -4.43 7.98
C LYS A 220 -12.68 -3.00 8.50
N HIS A 221 -11.61 -2.66 9.23
CA HIS A 221 -11.41 -1.31 9.75
C HIS A 221 -11.03 -0.33 8.63
N LEU A 222 -10.21 -0.77 7.65
CA LEU A 222 -9.88 0.04 6.46
C LEU A 222 -11.12 0.40 5.63
N SER A 223 -12.18 -0.42 5.64
CA SER A 223 -13.42 -0.12 4.91
C SER A 223 -14.24 1.02 5.51
N GLU A 224 -13.98 1.42 6.75
CA GLU A 224 -14.65 2.51 7.45
C GLU A 224 -13.98 3.84 7.12
N ILE A 225 -14.62 4.67 6.28
CA ILE A 225 -14.00 5.89 5.75
C ILE A 225 -14.46 7.16 6.47
N ALA A 226 -13.52 8.11 6.61
CA ALA A 226 -13.72 9.36 7.33
C ALA A 226 -14.58 10.39 6.58
N LEU A 227 -14.74 10.25 5.25
CA LEU A 227 -15.38 11.23 4.39
C LEU A 227 -16.78 11.62 4.87
N GLY A 228 -17.05 12.92 4.88
CA GLY A 228 -18.24 13.51 5.47
C GLY A 228 -18.06 13.99 6.93
N GLY A 229 -16.90 13.75 7.54
CA GLY A 229 -16.56 14.33 8.85
C GLY A 229 -16.10 15.79 8.77
N THR A 230 -15.67 16.23 7.59
CA THR A 230 -15.10 17.55 7.28
C THR A 230 -13.90 17.91 8.17
N ALA A 231 -13.86 19.11 8.75
CA ALA A 231 -12.67 19.63 9.42
C ALA A 231 -12.28 18.87 10.69
N VAL A 232 -13.26 18.45 11.51
CA VAL A 232 -13.04 17.90 12.86
C VAL A 232 -13.89 16.67 13.19
N GLY A 233 -14.70 16.18 12.26
CA GLY A 233 -15.55 14.99 12.45
C GLY A 233 -17.05 15.29 12.63
N THR A 234 -17.44 16.55 12.74
CA THR A 234 -18.85 16.97 12.95
C THR A 234 -19.70 16.97 11.69
N GLY A 235 -19.07 16.96 10.50
CA GLY A 235 -19.77 17.07 9.24
C GLY A 235 -20.29 18.47 8.91
N LEU A 236 -19.74 19.52 9.57
CA LEU A 236 -20.11 20.90 9.29
C LEU A 236 -19.90 21.22 7.81
N ASN A 237 -20.84 21.91 7.18
CA ASN A 237 -20.87 22.27 5.74
C ASN A 237 -21.16 21.10 4.77
N THR A 238 -21.64 19.94 5.27
CA THR A 238 -22.15 18.88 4.39
C THR A 238 -23.68 18.89 4.33
N PRO A 239 -24.30 18.57 3.19
CA PRO A 239 -25.74 18.31 3.12
C PRO A 239 -26.11 17.08 3.94
N LYS A 240 -27.38 17.05 4.40
CA LYS A 240 -27.90 15.90 5.17
C LYS A 240 -27.79 14.60 4.33
N GLY A 241 -27.17 13.56 4.90
CA GLY A 241 -27.02 12.25 4.25
C GLY A 241 -25.72 12.09 3.46
N TYR A 242 -24.94 13.15 3.24
CA TYR A 242 -23.74 13.15 2.42
C TYR A 242 -22.79 11.99 2.76
N SER A 243 -22.43 11.80 4.02
CA SER A 243 -21.44 10.81 4.43
C SER A 243 -21.80 9.36 4.06
N LYS A 244 -23.11 9.02 4.13
CA LYS A 244 -23.60 7.69 3.77
C LYS A 244 -23.66 7.50 2.25
N ILE A 245 -24.12 8.52 1.53
CA ILE A 245 -24.28 8.45 0.07
C ILE A 245 -22.90 8.39 -0.60
N VAL A 246 -21.96 9.25 -0.19
CA VAL A 246 -20.62 9.26 -0.77
C VAL A 246 -19.86 7.96 -0.51
N ALA A 247 -19.99 7.36 0.68
CA ALA A 247 -19.38 6.06 0.96
C ALA A 247 -19.99 4.94 0.08
N LYS A 248 -21.31 4.98 -0.13
CA LYS A 248 -21.98 4.04 -1.04
C LYS A 248 -21.49 4.21 -2.48
N LYS A 249 -21.34 5.44 -2.99
CA LYS A 249 -20.82 5.68 -4.33
C LYS A 249 -19.35 5.23 -4.48
N ILE A 250 -18.51 5.45 -3.48
CA ILE A 250 -17.14 4.91 -3.47
C ILE A 250 -17.18 3.38 -3.54
N ALA A 251 -18.08 2.72 -2.79
CA ALA A 251 -18.24 1.27 -2.85
C ALA A 251 -18.69 0.78 -4.23
N GLU A 252 -19.63 1.48 -4.88
CA GLU A 252 -20.11 1.18 -6.22
C GLU A 252 -19.00 1.34 -7.28
N ILE A 253 -18.22 2.42 -7.23
CA ILE A 253 -17.14 2.69 -8.19
C ILE A 253 -15.98 1.67 -8.02
N THR A 254 -15.63 1.33 -6.79
CA THR A 254 -14.47 0.46 -6.51
C THR A 254 -14.79 -1.02 -6.50
N GLY A 255 -16.05 -1.39 -6.32
CA GLY A 255 -16.48 -2.77 -6.09
C GLY A 255 -16.12 -3.31 -4.70
N TYR A 256 -15.61 -2.47 -3.80
CA TYR A 256 -15.26 -2.82 -2.42
C TYR A 256 -16.32 -2.31 -1.42
N ASN A 257 -16.41 -2.94 -0.28
CA ASN A 257 -17.45 -2.71 0.71
C ASN A 257 -17.12 -1.53 1.65
N PHE A 258 -16.82 -0.35 1.08
CA PHE A 258 -16.59 0.86 1.87
C PHE A 258 -17.87 1.37 2.51
N VAL A 259 -17.77 1.76 3.77
CA VAL A 259 -18.87 2.29 4.57
C VAL A 259 -18.46 3.59 5.26
N SER A 260 -19.45 4.44 5.55
CA SER A 260 -19.22 5.62 6.38
C SER A 260 -18.81 5.19 7.78
N ALA A 261 -17.63 5.59 8.26
CA ALA A 261 -17.16 5.25 9.60
C ALA A 261 -18.21 5.59 10.66
N PRO A 262 -18.47 4.70 11.64
CA PRO A 262 -19.46 4.93 12.68
C PRO A 262 -19.08 6.09 13.61
N ASN A 263 -17.78 6.35 13.77
CA ASN A 263 -17.24 7.48 14.51
C ASN A 263 -16.24 8.27 13.64
N LYS A 264 -16.68 9.47 13.21
CA LYS A 264 -15.85 10.34 12.34
C LYS A 264 -14.68 11.01 13.09
N PHE A 265 -14.76 11.14 14.40
CA PHE A 265 -13.68 11.73 15.19
C PHE A 265 -12.47 10.81 15.26
N GLU A 266 -12.71 9.51 15.44
CA GLU A 266 -11.66 8.48 15.40
C GLU A 266 -11.07 8.36 13.98
N SER A 267 -11.90 8.08 12.98
CA SER A 267 -11.44 7.77 11.62
C SER A 267 -10.71 8.92 10.92
N LEU A 268 -10.94 10.16 11.38
CA LEU A 268 -10.30 11.36 10.83
C LEU A 268 -8.93 11.63 11.47
N ALA A 269 -8.77 11.36 12.77
CA ALA A 269 -7.63 11.82 13.56
C ALA A 269 -6.66 10.71 14.01
N ALA A 270 -7.12 9.46 14.19
CA ALA A 270 -6.33 8.41 14.82
C ALA A 270 -5.45 7.60 13.84
N ASN A 271 -5.88 7.32 12.63
CA ASN A 271 -5.25 6.45 11.64
C ASN A 271 -5.05 5.00 12.11
N ASP A 272 -5.81 4.53 13.10
CA ASP A 272 -5.67 3.20 13.70
C ASP A 272 -5.90 2.07 12.68
N ALA A 273 -6.78 2.28 11.71
CA ALA A 273 -7.02 1.33 10.62
C ALA A 273 -5.73 1.03 9.82
N ILE A 274 -4.97 2.08 9.47
CA ILE A 274 -3.70 1.93 8.72
C ILE A 274 -2.60 1.32 9.61
N VAL A 275 -2.52 1.74 10.88
CA VAL A 275 -1.54 1.17 11.84
C VAL A 275 -1.84 -0.31 12.07
N GLY A 276 -3.11 -0.70 12.20
CA GLY A 276 -3.55 -2.09 12.31
C GLY A 276 -3.18 -2.92 11.08
N ALA A 277 -3.44 -2.42 9.88
CA ALA A 277 -3.04 -3.07 8.63
C ALA A 277 -1.52 -3.22 8.50
N SER A 278 -0.76 -2.18 8.90
CA SER A 278 0.71 -2.23 8.98
C SER A 278 1.19 -3.31 9.97
N GLY A 279 0.46 -3.52 11.08
CA GLY A 279 0.69 -4.60 12.04
C GLY A 279 0.47 -6.01 11.44
N ALA A 280 -0.58 -6.18 10.62
CA ALA A 280 -0.84 -7.42 9.90
C ALA A 280 0.29 -7.74 8.88
N LEU A 281 0.76 -6.74 8.14
CA LEU A 281 1.91 -6.86 7.24
C LEU A 281 3.20 -7.23 8.00
N LYS A 282 3.44 -6.63 9.17
CA LYS A 282 4.57 -6.99 10.03
C LYS A 282 4.51 -8.46 10.45
N LYS A 283 3.34 -8.94 10.90
CA LYS A 283 3.16 -10.35 11.29
C LYS A 283 3.46 -11.29 10.12
N LEU A 284 3.00 -10.94 8.91
CA LEU A 284 3.34 -11.67 7.69
C LEU A 284 4.85 -11.69 7.44
N ALA A 285 5.53 -10.54 7.57
CA ALA A 285 6.98 -10.43 7.40
C ALA A 285 7.75 -11.32 8.42
N VAL A 286 7.28 -11.43 9.66
CA VAL A 286 7.86 -12.34 10.67
C VAL A 286 7.76 -13.80 10.23
N ALA A 287 6.60 -14.23 9.71
CA ALA A 287 6.41 -15.57 9.19
C ALA A 287 7.32 -15.87 7.98
N LEU A 288 7.39 -14.94 7.02
CA LEU A 288 8.22 -15.05 5.83
C LEU A 288 9.72 -15.08 6.17
N MET A 289 10.15 -14.31 7.16
CA MET A 289 11.53 -14.33 7.67
C MET A 289 11.89 -15.72 8.20
N LYS A 290 11.02 -16.32 9.02
CA LYS A 290 11.21 -17.69 9.55
C LYS A 290 11.28 -18.69 8.42
N ILE A 291 10.35 -18.66 7.48
CA ILE A 291 10.33 -19.56 6.32
C ILE A 291 11.61 -19.41 5.49
N GLY A 292 12.00 -18.20 5.15
CA GLY A 292 13.21 -17.91 4.39
C GLY A 292 14.49 -18.40 5.08
N ASN A 293 14.59 -18.22 6.40
CA ASN A 293 15.73 -18.71 7.17
C ASN A 293 15.81 -20.25 7.24
N ASP A 294 14.68 -20.93 7.41
CA ASP A 294 14.67 -22.39 7.42
C ASP A 294 15.06 -22.97 6.04
N ILE A 295 14.49 -22.43 4.96
CA ILE A 295 14.85 -22.83 3.58
C ILE A 295 16.36 -22.61 3.33
N ARG A 296 16.88 -21.46 3.77
CA ARG A 296 18.30 -21.13 3.67
C ARG A 296 19.18 -22.11 4.43
N MET A 297 18.79 -22.49 5.66
CA MET A 297 19.54 -23.43 6.49
C MET A 297 19.45 -24.86 5.93
N LEU A 298 18.28 -25.32 5.53
CA LEU A 298 18.09 -26.65 4.95
C LEU A 298 18.89 -26.87 3.65
N SER A 299 19.14 -25.78 2.90
CA SER A 299 19.92 -25.82 1.65
C SER A 299 21.42 -25.59 1.86
N SER A 300 21.88 -25.37 3.08
CA SER A 300 23.27 -25.02 3.36
C SER A 300 24.25 -26.12 2.99
N GLY A 301 25.42 -25.76 2.52
CA GLY A 301 26.50 -26.67 2.13
C GLY A 301 26.85 -26.55 0.65
N PRO A 302 26.70 -27.62 -0.17
CA PRO A 302 26.04 -28.92 0.10
C PRO A 302 26.88 -29.96 0.86
N ARG A 303 28.21 -29.78 0.97
CA ARG A 303 29.09 -30.82 1.54
C ARG A 303 29.31 -30.63 3.05
N SER A 304 29.42 -29.38 3.49
CA SER A 304 29.77 -29.02 4.90
C SER A 304 28.59 -28.36 5.63
N GLY A 305 27.36 -28.54 5.16
CA GLY A 305 26.15 -28.00 5.78
C GLY A 305 25.05 -29.05 5.88
N ILE A 306 23.81 -28.61 6.08
CA ILE A 306 22.65 -29.51 6.25
C ILE A 306 22.30 -30.21 4.93
N GLY A 307 22.17 -29.46 3.82
CA GLY A 307 22.04 -29.97 2.47
C GLY A 307 20.82 -30.85 2.20
N GLU A 308 19.73 -30.72 2.98
CA GLU A 308 18.52 -31.58 2.86
C GLU A 308 17.60 -31.17 1.72
N ILE A 309 17.74 -29.93 1.22
CA ILE A 309 17.03 -29.46 0.02
C ILE A 309 18.01 -28.81 -0.95
N LEU A 310 17.65 -28.82 -2.23
CA LEU A 310 18.40 -28.18 -3.29
C LEU A 310 17.59 -27.01 -3.84
N LEU A 311 18.25 -25.86 -3.94
CA LEU A 311 17.66 -24.65 -4.52
C LEU A 311 17.95 -24.55 -6.01
N PRO A 312 17.10 -23.89 -6.81
CA PRO A 312 17.39 -23.60 -8.21
C PRO A 312 18.58 -22.64 -8.34
N SER A 313 19.39 -22.89 -9.37
CA SER A 313 20.53 -22.03 -9.72
C SER A 313 20.01 -20.88 -10.61
N ASN A 314 19.81 -19.71 -10.03
CA ASN A 314 19.30 -18.53 -10.73
C ASN A 314 20.43 -17.65 -11.30
N GLU A 315 21.58 -17.60 -10.62
CA GLU A 315 22.75 -16.84 -11.01
C GLU A 315 24.04 -17.55 -10.56
N PRO A 316 25.20 -17.22 -11.15
CA PRO A 316 26.48 -17.76 -10.69
C PRO A 316 26.78 -17.35 -9.24
N GLY A 317 26.96 -18.32 -8.35
CA GLY A 317 27.23 -18.05 -6.93
C GLY A 317 28.65 -17.59 -6.62
N SER A 318 29.60 -17.90 -7.51
CA SER A 318 31.02 -17.51 -7.39
C SER A 318 31.73 -17.71 -8.73
N SER A 319 32.64 -16.80 -9.08
CA SER A 319 33.49 -16.94 -10.27
C SER A 319 34.60 -17.98 -10.09
N ILE A 320 34.98 -18.27 -8.83
CA ILE A 320 36.12 -19.17 -8.52
C ILE A 320 35.72 -20.55 -7.99
N MET A 321 34.42 -20.73 -7.67
CA MET A 321 33.88 -22.00 -7.15
C MET A 321 32.71 -22.48 -8.04
N PRO A 322 32.97 -23.22 -9.13
CA PRO A 322 31.89 -23.75 -9.97
C PRO A 322 30.93 -24.63 -9.18
N GLY A 323 29.63 -24.47 -9.44
CA GLY A 323 28.56 -25.19 -8.76
C GLY A 323 28.15 -24.66 -7.39
N LYS A 324 28.73 -23.55 -6.92
CA LYS A 324 28.26 -22.85 -5.73
C LYS A 324 26.94 -22.14 -6.03
N VAL A 325 25.85 -22.57 -5.38
CA VAL A 325 24.51 -21.95 -5.48
C VAL A 325 24.20 -21.26 -4.17
N ASN A 326 24.09 -19.93 -4.19
CA ASN A 326 23.76 -19.16 -3.01
C ASN A 326 22.23 -19.07 -2.83
N PRO A 327 21.70 -18.98 -1.58
CA PRO A 327 20.26 -18.85 -1.30
C PRO A 327 19.78 -17.39 -1.45
N THR A 328 20.08 -16.75 -2.59
CA THR A 328 19.92 -15.31 -2.81
C THR A 328 18.49 -14.82 -2.66
N GLN A 329 17.50 -15.64 -3.04
CA GLN A 329 16.07 -15.32 -2.84
C GLN A 329 15.68 -15.30 -1.35
N CYS A 330 16.28 -16.18 -0.54
CA CYS A 330 16.09 -16.16 0.91
C CYS A 330 16.72 -14.90 1.53
N GLU A 331 17.86 -14.46 1.00
CA GLU A 331 18.55 -13.24 1.44
C GLU A 331 17.75 -11.99 1.09
N ALA A 332 17.23 -11.89 -0.14
CA ALA A 332 16.35 -10.80 -0.57
C ALA A 332 15.08 -10.74 0.29
N MET A 333 14.43 -11.87 0.54
CA MET A 333 13.26 -11.96 1.42
C MET A 333 13.59 -11.46 2.83
N ALA A 334 14.74 -11.87 3.39
CA ALA A 334 15.17 -11.42 4.71
C ALA A 334 15.37 -9.89 4.77
N GLN A 335 16.02 -9.30 3.76
CA GLN A 335 16.22 -7.84 3.67
C GLN A 335 14.88 -7.09 3.63
N VAL A 336 13.93 -7.54 2.80
CA VAL A 336 12.59 -6.95 2.74
C VAL A 336 11.88 -7.05 4.09
N CYS A 337 11.89 -8.22 4.73
CA CYS A 337 11.26 -8.43 6.04
C CYS A 337 11.87 -7.52 7.13
N LEU A 338 13.19 -7.35 7.15
CA LEU A 338 13.89 -6.45 8.08
C LEU A 338 13.50 -4.99 7.83
N HIS A 339 13.45 -4.57 6.57
CA HIS A 339 13.03 -3.22 6.20
C HIS A 339 11.59 -2.93 6.67
N LEU A 340 10.67 -3.86 6.48
CA LEU A 340 9.28 -3.73 6.93
C LEU A 340 9.18 -3.58 8.46
N GLN A 341 10.04 -4.24 9.25
CA GLN A 341 10.07 -4.04 10.70
C GLN A 341 10.37 -2.58 11.07
N GLY A 342 11.30 -1.94 10.35
CA GLY A 342 11.62 -0.51 10.52
C GLY A 342 10.45 0.39 10.13
N LEU A 343 9.82 0.15 8.97
CA LEU A 343 8.67 0.91 8.50
C LEU A 343 7.46 0.81 9.46
N TYR A 344 7.19 -0.40 9.97
CA TYR A 344 6.15 -0.60 10.98
C TYR A 344 6.43 0.19 12.26
N THR A 345 7.68 0.17 12.75
CA THR A 345 8.07 0.92 13.94
C THR A 345 7.83 2.41 13.75
N SER A 346 8.25 2.96 12.61
CA SER A 346 7.98 4.34 12.22
C SER A 346 6.47 4.64 12.20
N ASN A 347 5.64 3.77 11.61
CA ASN A 347 4.19 3.93 11.56
C ASN A 347 3.55 3.90 12.95
N SER A 348 4.02 3.03 13.84
CA SER A 348 3.49 2.94 15.22
C SER A 348 3.76 4.23 15.99
N PHE A 349 4.96 4.79 15.89
CA PHE A 349 5.27 6.08 16.50
C PHE A 349 4.50 7.22 15.86
N ALA A 350 4.43 7.27 14.53
CA ALA A 350 3.69 8.31 13.82
C ALA A 350 2.19 8.27 14.13
N GLY A 351 1.60 7.07 14.26
CA GLY A 351 0.21 6.89 14.69
C GLY A 351 -0.06 7.44 16.09
N SER A 352 0.89 7.27 17.01
CA SER A 352 0.77 7.75 18.40
C SER A 352 0.89 9.27 18.56
N GLN A 353 1.29 10.01 17.53
CA GLN A 353 1.51 11.47 17.58
C GLN A 353 0.29 12.31 17.23
N GLY A 354 -0.91 11.72 17.15
CA GLY A 354 -2.15 12.47 16.95
C GLY A 354 -2.50 13.33 18.19
N HIS A 355 -2.94 14.57 17.92
CA HIS A 355 -3.39 15.49 18.98
C HIS A 355 -4.79 15.99 18.62
N PHE A 356 -5.73 15.82 19.56
CA PHE A 356 -7.12 16.23 19.39
C PHE A 356 -7.73 15.67 18.09
N GLN A 357 -8.15 16.52 17.16
CA GLN A 357 -8.86 16.14 15.95
C GLN A 357 -7.97 15.92 14.72
N LEU A 358 -6.64 15.89 14.87
CA LEU A 358 -5.73 15.71 13.74
C LEU A 358 -4.46 14.94 14.12
N ASN A 359 -4.07 13.98 13.29
CA ASN A 359 -2.72 13.46 13.23
C ASN A 359 -2.01 14.07 12.01
N ALA A 360 -0.91 14.75 12.23
CA ALA A 360 -0.13 15.43 11.19
C ALA A 360 1.06 14.60 10.68
N ASN A 361 0.96 13.27 10.69
CA ASN A 361 1.96 12.34 10.13
C ASN A 361 1.35 11.41 9.05
N LYS A 362 0.21 11.79 8.50
CA LYS A 362 -0.55 10.94 7.56
C LYS A 362 0.24 10.57 6.31
N THR A 363 0.98 11.53 5.75
CA THR A 363 1.78 11.32 4.53
C THR A 363 2.89 10.28 4.75
N LEU A 364 3.59 10.35 5.89
CA LEU A 364 4.59 9.36 6.29
C LEU A 364 3.96 7.97 6.52
N ILE A 365 2.85 7.91 7.26
CA ILE A 365 2.18 6.65 7.59
C ILE A 365 1.76 5.91 6.32
N ILE A 366 1.12 6.61 5.38
CA ILE A 366 0.64 5.94 4.17
C ILE A 366 1.76 5.59 3.20
N PHE A 367 2.78 6.43 3.08
CA PHE A 367 3.96 6.12 2.27
C PHE A 367 4.65 4.84 2.73
N ASN A 368 4.91 4.72 4.04
CA ASN A 368 5.50 3.51 4.62
C ASN A 368 4.61 2.28 4.42
N THR A 369 3.29 2.44 4.53
CA THR A 369 2.34 1.34 4.38
C THR A 369 2.29 0.84 2.94
N ILE A 370 2.14 1.73 1.95
CA ILE A 370 2.13 1.36 0.53
C ILE A 370 3.46 0.73 0.13
N ARG A 371 4.58 1.32 0.56
CA ARG A 371 5.91 0.75 0.31
C ARG A 371 6.05 -0.65 0.90
N SER A 372 5.52 -0.89 2.11
CA SER A 372 5.52 -2.21 2.73
C SER A 372 4.68 -3.22 1.94
N ILE A 373 3.48 -2.83 1.50
CA ILE A 373 2.58 -3.66 0.71
C ILE A 373 3.25 -4.07 -0.61
N ASN A 374 3.81 -3.11 -1.35
CA ASN A 374 4.43 -3.37 -2.64
C ASN A 374 5.68 -4.26 -2.49
N LEU A 375 6.59 -3.92 -1.57
CA LEU A 375 7.82 -4.70 -1.37
C LEU A 375 7.56 -6.13 -0.93
N ILE A 376 6.64 -6.36 0.03
CA ILE A 376 6.37 -7.71 0.50
C ILE A 376 5.69 -8.56 -0.56
N SER A 377 4.78 -7.98 -1.34
CA SER A 377 4.08 -8.67 -2.42
C SER A 377 5.02 -9.07 -3.55
N ASP A 378 5.92 -8.16 -3.96
CA ASP A 378 6.96 -8.44 -4.95
C ASP A 378 7.94 -9.51 -4.47
N ALA A 379 8.40 -9.41 -3.21
CA ALA A 379 9.31 -10.38 -2.61
C ALA A 379 8.68 -11.78 -2.53
N ILE A 380 7.39 -11.88 -2.14
CA ILE A 380 6.63 -13.12 -2.12
C ILE A 380 6.58 -13.75 -3.51
N LYS A 381 6.25 -12.96 -4.53
CA LYS A 381 6.17 -13.44 -5.92
C LYS A 381 7.53 -13.93 -6.41
N SER A 382 8.59 -13.15 -6.17
CA SER A 382 9.97 -13.53 -6.54
C SER A 382 10.42 -14.80 -5.84
N PHE A 383 10.25 -14.87 -4.51
CA PHE A 383 10.62 -16.01 -3.68
C PHE A 383 9.90 -17.29 -4.11
N ARG A 384 8.58 -17.21 -4.40
CA ARG A 384 7.82 -18.33 -4.92
C ARG A 384 8.38 -18.84 -6.24
N LEU A 385 8.44 -17.96 -7.26
CA LEU A 385 8.78 -18.34 -8.63
C LEU A 385 10.25 -18.74 -8.81
N LYS A 386 11.15 -18.06 -8.10
CA LYS A 386 12.60 -18.21 -8.27
C LYS A 386 13.26 -19.11 -7.22
N CYS A 387 12.51 -19.56 -6.21
CA CYS A 387 13.03 -20.44 -5.18
C CYS A 387 12.07 -21.63 -4.93
N LEU A 388 10.91 -21.38 -4.31
CA LEU A 388 10.09 -22.45 -3.73
C LEU A 388 9.45 -23.39 -4.75
N ASP A 389 9.01 -22.90 -5.90
CA ASP A 389 8.41 -23.74 -6.95
C ASP A 389 9.38 -24.85 -7.41
N ASN A 390 10.68 -24.59 -7.39
CA ASN A 390 11.72 -25.47 -7.91
C ASN A 390 12.61 -26.13 -6.84
N ILE A 391 12.23 -26.05 -5.55
CA ILE A 391 12.94 -26.80 -4.50
C ILE A 391 12.79 -28.29 -4.71
N ILE A 392 13.92 -29.02 -4.57
CA ILE A 392 14.01 -30.48 -4.65
C ILE A 392 14.52 -31.01 -3.31
N ALA A 393 13.93 -32.10 -2.81
CA ALA A 393 14.45 -32.80 -1.65
C ALA A 393 15.73 -33.58 -2.02
N ASN A 394 16.79 -33.45 -1.21
CA ASN A 394 18.02 -34.25 -1.33
C ASN A 394 17.88 -35.52 -0.47
N SER A 395 17.20 -36.49 -1.02
CA SER A 395 16.83 -37.71 -0.30
C SER A 395 18.03 -38.49 0.25
N ASP A 396 19.17 -38.50 -0.48
CA ASP A 396 20.37 -39.21 -0.04
C ASP A 396 21.00 -38.52 1.19
N GLN A 397 21.08 -37.18 1.16
CA GLN A 397 21.60 -36.44 2.30
C GLN A 397 20.65 -36.52 3.52
N ILE A 398 19.35 -36.43 3.27
CA ILE A 398 18.32 -36.61 4.32
C ILE A 398 18.48 -37.98 5.00
N LYS A 399 18.60 -39.08 4.23
CA LYS A 399 18.82 -40.42 4.75
C LYS A 399 20.13 -40.55 5.51
N LYS A 400 21.21 -39.96 5.00
CA LYS A 400 22.51 -39.94 5.69
C LYS A 400 22.41 -39.20 7.02
N ASN A 401 21.79 -38.04 7.06
CA ASN A 401 21.61 -37.25 8.27
C ASN A 401 20.75 -38.04 9.31
N LEU A 402 19.67 -38.63 8.84
CA LEU A 402 18.80 -39.44 9.71
C LEU A 402 19.56 -40.62 10.32
N ASN A 403 20.33 -41.39 9.52
CA ASN A 403 21.09 -42.57 9.99
C ASN A 403 22.24 -42.22 10.95
N ASN A 404 22.75 -40.97 10.84
CA ASN A 404 23.83 -40.49 11.71
C ASN A 404 23.32 -39.72 12.92
N SER A 405 22.02 -39.60 13.10
CA SER A 405 21.41 -38.89 14.22
C SER A 405 21.42 -39.69 15.51
N LEU A 406 21.08 -39.04 16.61
CA LEU A 406 20.95 -39.65 17.93
C LEU A 406 19.74 -40.61 18.08
N MET A 407 18.84 -40.64 17.08
CA MET A 407 17.59 -41.43 17.10
C MET A 407 17.69 -42.63 16.15
#